data_6e277249b32039e9729bd1e08e4c88fc
#
_entry.id   6e277249b32039e9729bd1e08e4c88fc
#
_cell.length_a   1.000
_cell.length_b   1.000
_cell.length_c   1.000
_cell.angle_alpha   90.00
_cell.angle_beta   90.00
_cell.angle_gamma   90.00
#
_symmetry.space_group_name_H-M   'P 1'
#
loop_
_entity.id
_entity.type
_entity.pdbx_description
1 polymer ?
#
loop_
_entity_poly.entity_id
_entity_poly.type
_entity_poly.pdbx_seq_one_letter_code
_entity_poly.pdbx_strand_id
1 'polypeptide(L)' 'MAEYTIDCLGEVCPVPLIKVQKQVEKCANGDIVIAQIDHSCAMKNIPEWARNQGFNVEVEEVDEGEWEVVIEVSK' A
#
# COMPACT_ATOMS: atom_id res chain seq x y z
N MET A 1 -1.36 -11.66 -13.58
CA MET A 1 -1.11 -10.46 -12.75
C MET A 1 -2.44 -9.81 -12.42
N ALA A 2 -2.72 -9.66 -11.15
CA ALA A 2 -3.94 -9.03 -10.68
C ALA A 2 -3.60 -7.69 -10.01
N GLU A 3 -4.54 -6.77 -10.04
CA GLU A 3 -4.37 -5.45 -9.45
C GLU A 3 -5.51 -5.26 -8.45
N TYR A 4 -5.15 -4.89 -7.23
CA TYR A 4 -6.09 -4.70 -6.14
C TYR A 4 -5.98 -3.28 -5.61
N THR A 5 -7.10 -2.58 -5.52
CA THR A 5 -7.15 -1.25 -4.94
C THR A 5 -7.79 -1.32 -3.56
N ILE A 6 -7.12 -0.73 -2.57
CA ILE A 6 -7.60 -0.70 -1.20
C ILE A 6 -7.90 0.74 -0.82
N ASP A 7 -9.13 1.02 -0.44
CA ASP A 7 -9.54 2.33 0.04
C ASP A 7 -9.23 2.43 1.54
N CYS A 8 -8.24 3.23 1.87
CA CYS A 8 -7.85 3.52 3.25
C CYS A 8 -8.05 5.00 3.60
N LEU A 9 -8.85 5.70 2.81
CA LEU A 9 -9.16 7.11 3.09
C LEU A 9 -9.95 7.21 4.40
N GLY A 10 -9.55 8.16 5.24
CA GLY A 10 -10.16 8.33 6.55
C GLY A 10 -9.69 7.36 7.62
N GLU A 11 -8.82 6.43 7.27
CA GLU A 11 -8.28 5.46 8.22
C GLU A 11 -7.01 6.01 8.87
N VAL A 12 -6.86 5.79 10.17
CA VAL A 12 -5.66 6.21 10.90
C VAL A 12 -4.70 5.04 11.06
N CYS A 13 -3.40 5.34 11.22
CA CYS A 13 -2.40 4.31 11.50
C CYS A 13 -2.76 3.56 12.77
N PRO A 14 -2.53 2.23 12.81
CA PRO A 14 -1.87 1.43 11.76
C PRO A 14 -2.85 0.69 10.82
N VAL A 15 -4.12 1.12 10.76
CA VAL A 15 -5.17 0.41 10.01
C VAL A 15 -4.85 0.25 8.52
N PRO A 16 -4.38 1.29 7.79
CA PRO A 16 -4.02 1.11 6.38
C PRO A 16 -2.95 0.05 6.17
N LEU A 17 -1.93 0.03 7.02
CA LEU A 17 -0.87 -0.96 6.94
C LEU A 17 -1.40 -2.38 7.12
N ILE A 18 -2.29 -2.58 8.10
CA ILE A 18 -2.90 -3.89 8.36
C ILE A 18 -3.71 -4.35 7.15
N LYS A 19 -4.48 -3.46 6.56
CA LYS A 19 -5.27 -3.78 5.36
C LYS A 19 -4.39 -4.21 4.19
N VAL A 20 -3.29 -3.48 3.97
CA VAL A 20 -2.33 -3.80 2.92
C VAL A 20 -1.67 -5.16 3.18
N GLN A 21 -1.25 -5.42 4.40
CA GLN A 21 -0.63 -6.69 4.77
C GLN A 21 -1.57 -7.87 4.50
N LYS A 22 -2.84 -7.74 4.86
CA LYS A 22 -3.84 -8.78 4.62
C LYS A 22 -4.07 -9.03 3.13
N GLN A 23 -4.09 -7.97 2.32
CA GLN A 23 -4.26 -8.11 0.88
C GLN A 23 -3.04 -8.78 0.25
N VAL A 24 -1.84 -8.42 0.69
CA VAL A 24 -0.60 -9.01 0.18
C VAL A 24 -0.54 -10.51 0.47
N GLU A 25 -1.05 -10.96 1.60
CA GLU A 25 -1.12 -12.39 1.93
C GLU A 25 -1.89 -13.19 0.89
N LYS A 26 -2.89 -12.56 0.27
CA LYS A 26 -3.73 -13.18 -0.76
C LYS A 26 -3.16 -13.05 -2.17
N CYS A 27 -2.10 -12.26 -2.33
CA CYS A 27 -1.52 -11.99 -3.63
C CYS A 27 -0.52 -13.06 -4.05
N ALA A 28 -0.38 -13.22 -5.36
CA ALA A 28 0.66 -14.02 -5.97
C ALA A 28 1.81 -13.12 -6.44
N ASN A 29 2.92 -13.74 -6.82
CA ASN A 29 4.06 -13.00 -7.37
C ASN A 29 3.62 -12.22 -8.61
N GLY A 30 3.96 -10.94 -8.65
CA GLY A 30 3.61 -10.06 -9.76
C GLY A 30 2.29 -9.31 -9.61
N ASP A 31 1.52 -9.62 -8.57
CA ASP A 31 0.29 -8.87 -8.31
C ASP A 31 0.61 -7.47 -7.79
N ILE A 32 -0.28 -6.54 -8.05
CA ILE A 32 -0.10 -5.14 -7.66
C ILE A 32 -1.19 -4.75 -6.66
N VAL A 33 -0.76 -4.13 -5.57
CA VAL A 33 -1.67 -3.59 -4.56
C VAL A 33 -1.52 -2.07 -4.55
N ILE A 34 -2.63 -1.37 -4.70
CA ILE A 34 -2.68 0.08 -4.68
C ILE A 34 -3.48 0.50 -3.45
N ALA A 35 -2.81 1.15 -2.50
CA ALA A 35 -3.47 1.65 -1.29
C ALA A 35 -3.71 3.14 -1.41
N GLN A 36 -4.96 3.54 -1.33
CA GLN A 36 -5.33 4.96 -1.32
C GLN A 36 -5.35 5.44 0.13
N ILE A 37 -4.48 6.39 0.45
CA ILE A 37 -4.30 6.89 1.81
C ILE A 37 -4.38 8.41 1.85
N ASP A 38 -4.81 8.93 3.00
CA ASP A 38 -4.85 10.37 3.25
C ASP A 38 -4.14 10.74 4.56
N HIS A 39 -3.36 9.84 5.11
CA HIS A 39 -2.66 10.03 6.38
C HIS A 39 -1.14 9.89 6.19
N SER A 40 -0.38 10.88 6.65
CA SER A 40 1.08 10.90 6.46
C SER A 40 1.79 9.73 7.13
N CYS A 41 1.27 9.23 8.23
CA CYS A 41 1.83 8.07 8.92
C CYS A 41 1.78 6.83 8.02
N ALA A 42 0.64 6.59 7.35
CA ALA A 42 0.51 5.48 6.42
C ALA A 42 1.44 5.62 5.23
N MET A 43 1.64 6.84 4.75
CA MET A 43 2.55 7.13 3.64
C MET A 43 4.00 6.73 3.95
N LYS A 44 4.37 6.71 5.23
CA LYS A 44 5.70 6.27 5.66
C LYS A 44 5.74 4.77 5.97
N ASN A 45 4.76 4.30 6.73
CA ASN A 45 4.77 2.93 7.25
C ASN A 45 4.59 1.87 6.15
N ILE A 46 3.71 2.11 5.21
CA ILE A 46 3.43 1.15 4.15
C ILE A 46 4.64 0.95 3.23
N PRO A 47 5.26 2.02 2.70
CA PRO A 47 6.45 1.85 1.87
C PRO A 47 7.61 1.21 2.62
N GLU A 48 7.83 1.57 3.86
CA GLU A 48 8.91 1.00 4.67
C GLU A 48 8.70 -0.49 4.87
N TRP A 49 7.50 -0.89 5.26
CA TRP A 49 7.15 -2.31 5.41
C TRP A 49 7.34 -3.06 4.08
N ALA A 50 6.86 -2.51 2.98
CA ALA A 50 6.94 -3.16 1.67
C ALA A 50 8.40 -3.36 1.23
N ARG A 51 9.25 -2.36 1.44
CA ARG A 51 10.67 -2.48 1.13
C ARG A 51 11.35 -3.54 1.98
N ASN A 52 10.99 -3.63 3.26
CA ASN A 52 11.53 -4.64 4.17
C ASN A 52 11.12 -6.05 3.75
N GLN A 53 10.00 -6.19 3.06
CA GLN A 53 9.56 -7.48 2.51
C GLN A 53 10.23 -7.80 1.16
N GLY A 54 10.99 -6.87 0.60
CA GLY A 54 11.62 -7.03 -0.71
C GLY A 54 10.71 -6.69 -1.88
N PHE A 55 9.61 -6.03 -1.63
CA PHE A 55 8.68 -5.60 -2.69
C PHE A 55 9.13 -4.28 -3.31
N ASN A 56 8.76 -4.05 -4.57
CA ASN A 56 8.89 -2.74 -5.19
C ASN A 56 7.72 -1.87 -4.75
N VAL A 57 8.01 -0.64 -4.39
CA VAL A 57 6.97 0.28 -3.91
C VAL A 57 7.19 1.67 -4.48
N GLU A 58 6.10 2.30 -4.90
CA GLU A 58 6.08 3.69 -5.34
C GLU A 58 4.97 4.44 -4.63
N VAL A 59 5.21 5.70 -4.32
CA VAL A 59 4.22 6.57 -3.70
C VAL A 59 3.96 7.73 -4.65
N GLU A 60 2.68 7.98 -4.94
CA GLU A 60 2.26 9.06 -5.81
C GLU A 60 1.23 9.92 -5.10
N GLU A 61 1.44 11.23 -5.12
CA GLU A 61 0.44 12.18 -4.62
C GLU A 61 -0.60 12.38 -5.72
N VAL A 62 -1.84 11.99 -5.45
CA VAL A 62 -2.91 12.07 -6.44
C VAL A 62 -3.82 13.28 -6.24
N ASP A 63 -3.83 13.84 -5.03
CA ASP A 63 -4.53 15.06 -4.70
C ASP A 63 -3.87 15.65 -3.47
N GLU A 64 -4.21 16.88 -3.11
CA GLU A 64 -3.67 17.52 -1.91
C GLU A 64 -4.06 16.71 -0.68
N GLY A 65 -3.05 16.19 0.03
CA GLY A 65 -3.26 15.37 1.20
C GLY A 65 -3.70 13.93 0.94
N GLU A 66 -3.72 13.50 -0.31
CA GLU A 66 -4.08 12.14 -0.69
C GLU A 66 -2.98 11.51 -1.55
N TRP A 67 -2.63 10.26 -1.23
CA TRP A 67 -1.57 9.52 -1.91
C TRP A 67 -2.04 8.13 -2.30
N GLU A 68 -1.41 7.58 -3.35
CA GLU A 68 -1.53 6.17 -3.68
C GLU A 68 -0.18 5.51 -3.46
N VAL A 69 -0.16 4.42 -2.71
CA VAL A 69 1.03 3.60 -2.53
C VAL A 69 0.86 2.37 -3.41
N VAL A 70 1.71 2.26 -4.41
CA VAL A 70 1.66 1.15 -5.37
C VAL A 70 2.72 0.14 -4.99
N ILE A 71 2.30 -1.08 -4.70
CA ILE A 71 3.18 -2.16 -4.26
C ILE A 71 3.14 -3.29 -5.29
N GLU A 72 4.29 -3.62 -5.84
CA GLU A 72 4.44 -4.81 -6.69
C GLU A 72 4.90 -5.96 -5.81
N VAL A 73 4.03 -6.95 -5.66
CA VAL A 73 4.28 -8.09 -4.78
C VAL A 73 5.29 -9.02 -5.44
N SER A 74 6.35 -9.33 -4.71
CA SER A 74 7.41 -10.24 -5.17
C SER A 74 7.54 -11.37 -4.15
N LYS A 75 7.15 -12.55 -4.55
CA LYS A 75 7.17 -13.74 -3.69
C LYS A 75 8.02 -14.88 -4.26
#